data_570275886b4ec21235b30cea72b3a981
#
_entry.id   570275886b4ec21235b30cea72b3a981
#
_cell.length_a   1.000
_cell.length_b   1.000
_cell.length_c   1.000
_cell.angle_alpha   90.00
_cell.angle_beta   90.00
_cell.angle_gamma   90.00
#
_symmetry.space_group_name_H-M   'P 1'
#
loop_
_entity.id
_entity.type
_entity.pdbx_description
1 polymer ?
#
loop_
_entity_poly.entity_id
_entity_poly.type
_entity_poly.pdbx_seq_one_letter_code
_entity_poly.pdbx_strand_id
1 'polypeptide(L)'
;MEKSALIDSDVNYTWNFLNYPIHTVSAKPEQLSKECAILLIHGFGASTDHWRFNIPVLSTKYEVHAMDLLGFGKSPKPQDVQDSGSLWKDQVVAYVKEKIKKPTIVVGNSLGGYAALAAGAELNELNAGVILLNAAGYFLSLIHI
;
A
#
# COMPACT_ATOMS: atom_id res chain seq x y z
N MET A 1 -29.54 -16.28 -9.43
CA MET A 1 -28.37 -16.65 -8.63
C MET A 1 -27.14 -16.14 -9.36
N GLU A 2 -26.72 -14.94 -9.05
CA GLU A 2 -25.42 -14.44 -9.51
C GLU A 2 -24.34 -15.31 -8.87
N LYS A 3 -23.58 -15.99 -9.72
CA LYS A 3 -22.33 -16.59 -9.31
C LYS A 3 -21.45 -15.45 -8.79
N SER A 4 -21.28 -15.38 -7.48
CA SER A 4 -20.18 -14.66 -6.88
C SER A 4 -18.94 -15.09 -7.66
N ALA A 5 -18.40 -14.18 -8.46
CA ALA A 5 -17.08 -14.36 -9.03
C ALA A 5 -16.16 -14.61 -7.83
N LEU A 6 -15.70 -15.84 -7.68
CA LEU A 6 -14.60 -16.16 -6.80
C LEU A 6 -13.45 -15.30 -7.31
N ILE A 7 -13.24 -14.17 -6.66
CA ILE A 7 -12.01 -13.44 -6.74
C ILE A 7 -10.93 -14.48 -6.52
N ASP A 8 -10.12 -14.71 -7.54
CA ASP A 8 -8.98 -15.60 -7.40
C ASP A 8 -8.18 -15.03 -6.26
N SER A 9 -8.41 -15.68 -5.15
CA SER A 9 -8.23 -15.34 -3.76
C SER A 9 -7.04 -14.45 -3.50
N ASP A 10 -7.21 -13.54 -2.57
CA ASP A 10 -6.19 -12.87 -1.79
C ASP A 10 -4.91 -13.68 -1.78
N VAL A 11 -4.06 -13.42 -2.77
CA VAL A 11 -2.79 -14.14 -2.84
C VAL A 11 -1.89 -13.49 -1.82
N ASN A 12 -1.89 -14.09 -0.63
CA ASN A 12 -0.89 -13.78 0.39
C ASN A 12 0.45 -14.26 -0.13
N TYR A 13 1.39 -13.38 -0.30
CA TYR A 13 2.75 -13.74 -0.68
C TYR A 13 3.78 -12.90 0.07
N THR A 14 5.01 -13.35 0.00
CA THR A 14 6.14 -12.69 0.63
C THR A 14 7.00 -12.00 -0.43
N TRP A 15 7.28 -10.72 -0.19
CA TRP A 15 8.22 -9.93 -0.98
C TRP A 15 9.40 -9.53 -0.11
N ASN A 16 10.62 -9.59 -0.63
CA ASN A 16 11.81 -9.21 0.13
C ASN A 16 12.15 -7.74 -0.02
N PHE A 17 12.21 -7.03 1.10
CA PHE A 17 12.69 -5.66 1.21
C PHE A 17 13.81 -5.59 2.22
N LEU A 18 14.99 -5.12 1.83
CA LEU A 18 16.19 -5.09 2.67
C LEU A 18 16.51 -6.45 3.32
N ASN A 19 16.31 -7.54 2.59
CA ASN A 19 16.43 -8.93 3.04
C ASN A 19 15.39 -9.36 4.11
N TYR A 20 14.35 -8.56 4.36
CA TYR A 20 13.24 -8.94 5.22
C TYR A 20 12.04 -9.43 4.40
N PRO A 21 11.43 -10.56 4.80
CA PRO A 21 10.24 -11.09 4.14
C PRO A 21 9.00 -10.26 4.53
N ILE A 22 8.55 -9.39 3.65
CA ILE A 22 7.39 -8.55 3.84
C ILE A 22 6.12 -9.32 3.46
N HIS A 23 5.14 -9.32 4.36
CA HIS A 23 3.83 -9.84 4.06
C HIS A 23 3.06 -8.90 3.14
N THR A 24 2.55 -9.45 2.04
CA THR A 24 1.80 -8.71 1.04
C THR A 24 0.52 -9.46 0.67
N VAL A 25 -0.47 -8.71 0.24
CA VAL A 25 -1.75 -9.21 -0.27
C VAL A 25 -2.00 -8.54 -1.62
N SER A 26 -2.43 -9.31 -2.61
CA SER A 26 -2.85 -8.76 -3.89
C SER A 26 -4.10 -9.45 -4.42
N ALA A 27 -4.92 -8.68 -5.11
CA ALA A 27 -6.11 -9.16 -5.80
C ALA A 27 -6.32 -8.34 -7.08
N LYS A 28 -6.86 -8.97 -8.12
CA LYS A 28 -7.15 -8.29 -9.38
C LYS A 28 -8.38 -8.90 -10.03
N PRO A 29 -9.07 -8.16 -10.92
CA PRO A 29 -10.18 -8.71 -11.68
C PRO A 29 -9.66 -9.72 -12.72
N GLU A 30 -10.52 -10.65 -13.15
CA GLU A 30 -10.19 -11.59 -14.23
C GLU A 30 -9.75 -10.88 -15.51
N GLN A 31 -10.43 -9.79 -15.86
CA GLN A 31 -10.07 -8.94 -16.99
C GLN A 31 -9.66 -7.55 -16.47
N LEU A 32 -8.40 -7.27 -16.55
CA LEU A 32 -7.84 -5.99 -16.13
C LEU A 32 -8.14 -4.93 -17.20
N SER A 33 -9.03 -4.00 -16.87
CA SER A 33 -9.44 -2.91 -17.78
C SER A 33 -8.83 -1.56 -17.42
N LYS A 34 -8.13 -1.47 -16.28
CA LYS A 34 -7.52 -0.23 -15.80
C LYS A 34 -6.00 -0.31 -15.86
N GLU A 35 -5.40 0.76 -16.35
CA GLU A 35 -3.95 0.87 -16.51
C GLU A 35 -3.22 1.15 -15.19
N CYS A 36 -3.91 1.65 -14.18
CA CYS A 36 -3.34 1.91 -12.86
C CYS A 36 -3.71 0.85 -11.84
N ALA A 37 -2.80 0.63 -10.89
CA ALA A 37 -3.03 -0.19 -9.72
C ALA A 37 -3.36 0.67 -8.49
N ILE A 38 -3.81 0.02 -7.42
CA ILE A 38 -4.03 0.63 -6.11
C ILE A 38 -3.12 -0.07 -5.10
N LEU A 39 -2.41 0.70 -4.29
CA LEU A 39 -1.62 0.21 -3.16
C LEU A 39 -2.15 0.81 -1.86
N LEU A 40 -2.53 -0.06 -0.93
CA LEU A 40 -3.13 0.31 0.35
C LEU A 40 -2.10 0.16 1.48
N ILE A 41 -1.85 1.25 2.21
CA ILE A 41 -0.86 1.32 3.30
C ILE A 41 -1.57 1.60 4.62
N HIS A 42 -1.43 0.66 5.56
CA HIS A 42 -2.05 0.73 6.88
C HIS A 42 -1.38 1.75 7.81
N GLY A 43 -2.04 2.06 8.92
CA GLY A 43 -1.52 2.93 9.96
C GLY A 43 -0.70 2.22 11.04
N PHE A 44 -0.25 3.00 12.02
CA PHE A 44 0.51 2.49 13.16
C PHE A 44 -0.26 1.40 13.91
N GLY A 45 0.42 0.30 14.22
CA GLY A 45 -0.18 -0.81 14.96
C GLY A 45 -1.22 -1.63 14.19
N ALA A 46 -1.45 -1.33 12.91
CA ALA A 46 -2.36 -2.06 12.06
C ALA A 46 -1.63 -3.06 11.15
N SER A 47 -2.31 -3.57 10.13
CA SER A 47 -1.80 -4.50 9.14
C SER A 47 -2.66 -4.47 7.88
N THR A 48 -2.35 -5.31 6.91
CA THR A 48 -3.18 -5.50 5.71
C THR A 48 -4.62 -5.89 6.04
N ASP A 49 -4.87 -6.48 7.19
CA ASP A 49 -6.22 -6.84 7.67
C ASP A 49 -7.15 -5.61 7.82
N HIS A 50 -6.58 -4.42 8.02
CA HIS A 50 -7.34 -3.17 8.00
C HIS A 50 -8.15 -2.99 6.72
N TRP A 51 -7.65 -3.51 5.60
CA TRP A 51 -8.22 -3.36 4.27
C TRP A 51 -9.13 -4.52 3.83
N ARG A 52 -9.43 -5.46 4.71
CA ARG A 52 -10.19 -6.70 4.40
C ARG A 52 -11.54 -6.47 3.74
N PHE A 53 -12.18 -5.33 4.00
CA PHE A 53 -13.46 -4.96 3.37
C PHE A 53 -13.29 -4.11 2.10
N ASN A 54 -12.14 -3.47 1.94
CA ASN A 54 -11.86 -2.61 0.79
C ASN A 54 -11.32 -3.40 -0.40
N ILE A 55 -10.41 -4.33 -0.14
CA ILE A 55 -9.76 -5.13 -1.20
C ILE A 55 -10.79 -5.86 -2.08
N PRO A 56 -11.79 -6.59 -1.55
CA PRO A 56 -12.76 -7.29 -2.38
C PRO A 56 -13.55 -6.38 -3.31
N VAL A 57 -13.89 -5.18 -2.87
CA VAL A 57 -14.65 -4.21 -3.67
C VAL A 57 -13.78 -3.58 -4.74
N LEU A 58 -12.60 -3.10 -4.36
CA LEU A 58 -11.67 -2.43 -5.28
C LEU A 58 -11.14 -3.38 -6.35
N SER A 59 -10.88 -4.64 -5.99
CA SER A 59 -10.34 -5.64 -6.91
C SER A 59 -11.33 -6.12 -7.97
N THR A 60 -12.59 -5.72 -7.89
CA THR A 60 -13.55 -5.95 -8.98
C THR A 60 -13.22 -5.14 -10.23
N LYS A 61 -12.45 -4.05 -10.08
CA LYS A 61 -12.12 -3.12 -11.17
C LYS A 61 -10.63 -2.84 -11.33
N TYR A 62 -9.86 -2.95 -10.26
CA TYR A 62 -8.45 -2.58 -10.21
C TYR A 62 -7.58 -3.75 -9.75
N GLU A 63 -6.34 -3.75 -10.17
CA GLU A 63 -5.30 -4.49 -9.49
C GLU A 63 -5.01 -3.80 -8.15
N VAL A 64 -5.20 -4.51 -7.04
CA VAL A 64 -5.08 -3.98 -5.68
C VAL A 64 -3.98 -4.72 -4.95
N HIS A 65 -3.13 -3.96 -4.29
CA HIS A 65 -2.08 -4.47 -3.42
C HIS A 65 -2.22 -3.86 -2.03
N ALA A 66 -1.78 -4.60 -1.03
CA ALA A 66 -1.56 -4.11 0.32
C ALA A 66 -0.32 -4.80 0.90
N MET A 67 0.36 -4.15 1.84
CA MET A 67 1.51 -4.74 2.52
C MET A 67 1.50 -4.39 4.01
N ASP A 68 2.07 -5.28 4.80
CA ASP A 68 2.43 -4.95 6.17
C ASP A 68 3.76 -4.19 6.17
N LEU A 69 3.75 -2.97 6.67
CA LEU A 69 4.97 -2.18 6.81
C LEU A 69 5.96 -2.92 7.73
N LEU A 70 7.25 -2.79 7.44
CA LEU A 70 8.30 -3.35 8.30
C LEU A 70 8.11 -2.87 9.74
N GLY A 71 8.09 -3.79 10.69
CA GLY A 71 7.76 -3.53 12.07
C GLY A 71 6.31 -3.82 12.48
N PHE A 72 5.43 -4.13 11.54
CA PHE A 72 3.99 -4.32 11.78
C PHE A 72 3.45 -5.62 11.20
N GLY A 73 2.30 -6.03 11.69
CA GLY A 73 1.55 -7.18 11.20
C GLY A 73 2.37 -8.46 11.19
N LYS A 74 2.38 -9.14 10.05
CA LYS A 74 3.15 -10.36 9.81
C LYS A 74 4.56 -10.09 9.26
N SER A 75 4.87 -8.82 8.95
CA SER A 75 6.23 -8.44 8.57
C SER A 75 7.18 -8.47 9.75
N PRO A 76 8.48 -8.69 9.56
CA PRO A 76 9.46 -8.73 10.64
C PRO A 76 9.52 -7.43 11.44
N LYS A 77 9.98 -7.57 12.68
CA LYS A 77 10.22 -6.45 13.63
C LYS A 77 11.68 -6.45 14.04
N PRO A 78 12.61 -6.10 13.13
CA PRO A 78 14.04 -6.13 13.43
C PRO A 78 14.39 -5.09 14.49
N GLN A 79 15.22 -5.48 15.46
CA GLN A 79 15.65 -4.57 16.54
C GLN A 79 16.77 -3.61 16.10
N ASP A 80 17.47 -3.97 15.03
CA ASP A 80 18.60 -3.22 14.48
C ASP A 80 18.22 -2.19 13.41
N VAL A 81 16.95 -2.18 13.00
CA VAL A 81 16.42 -1.21 12.05
C VAL A 81 15.57 -0.19 12.80
N GLN A 82 15.98 1.06 12.71
CA GLN A 82 15.21 2.13 13.32
C GLN A 82 13.96 2.42 12.48
N ASP A 83 12.81 2.30 13.08
CA ASP A 83 11.55 2.71 12.49
C ASP A 83 11.59 4.21 12.14
N SER A 84 11.34 4.51 10.88
CA SER A 84 11.33 5.90 10.42
C SER A 84 10.40 6.08 9.23
N GLY A 85 9.93 7.30 9.06
CA GLY A 85 9.12 7.66 7.89
C GLY A 85 9.86 7.41 6.57
N SER A 86 11.19 7.61 6.56
CA SER A 86 12.03 7.34 5.40
C SER A 86 12.06 5.86 5.03
N LEU A 87 12.16 4.98 6.03
CA LEU A 87 12.15 3.53 5.84
C LEU A 87 10.85 3.06 5.18
N TRP A 88 9.71 3.48 5.70
CA TRP A 88 8.41 3.09 5.16
C TRP A 88 8.12 3.71 3.79
N LYS A 89 8.56 4.95 3.57
CA LYS A 89 8.54 5.57 2.25
C LYS A 89 9.36 4.74 1.26
N ASP A 90 10.56 4.33 1.61
CA ASP A 90 11.43 3.51 0.76
C ASP A 90 10.81 2.14 0.46
N GLN A 91 10.14 1.53 1.44
CA GLN A 91 9.41 0.28 1.25
C GLN A 91 8.30 0.42 0.21
N VAL A 92 7.50 1.48 0.29
CA VAL A 92 6.42 1.76 -0.68
C VAL A 92 6.99 2.00 -2.07
N VAL A 93 8.01 2.83 -2.20
CA VAL A 93 8.67 3.14 -3.49
C VAL A 93 9.22 1.86 -4.13
N ALA A 94 9.96 1.07 -3.36
CA ALA A 94 10.54 -0.18 -3.85
C ALA A 94 9.48 -1.17 -4.33
N TYR A 95 8.39 -1.32 -3.58
CA TYR A 95 7.31 -2.22 -3.95
C TYR A 95 6.63 -1.82 -5.27
N VAL A 96 6.32 -0.56 -5.45
CA VAL A 96 5.74 -0.06 -6.71
C VAL A 96 6.68 -0.31 -7.88
N LYS A 97 7.97 0.00 -7.72
CA LYS A 97 8.98 -0.16 -8.78
C LYS A 97 9.29 -1.61 -9.11
N GLU A 98 9.35 -2.49 -8.12
CA GLU A 98 9.78 -3.89 -8.29
C GLU A 98 8.62 -4.84 -8.59
N LYS A 99 7.45 -4.61 -8.00
CA LYS A 99 6.33 -5.55 -8.06
C LYS A 99 5.17 -5.06 -8.90
N ILE A 100 4.69 -3.84 -8.69
CA ILE A 100 3.54 -3.31 -9.42
C ILE A 100 3.94 -2.89 -10.84
N LYS A 101 5.00 -2.13 -11.00
CA LYS A 101 5.62 -1.73 -12.28
C LYS A 101 4.69 -0.96 -13.23
N LYS A 102 3.69 -0.29 -12.70
CA LYS A 102 2.75 0.55 -13.46
C LYS A 102 2.30 1.73 -12.61
N PRO A 103 1.68 2.76 -13.20
CA PRO A 103 1.14 3.87 -12.45
C PRO A 103 0.22 3.38 -11.33
N THR A 104 0.44 3.88 -10.12
CA THR A 104 -0.21 3.39 -8.91
C THR A 104 -0.83 4.55 -8.14
N ILE A 105 -2.07 4.37 -7.71
CA ILE A 105 -2.71 5.21 -6.70
C ILE A 105 -2.32 4.66 -5.34
N VAL A 106 -1.57 5.42 -4.56
CA VAL A 106 -1.17 5.02 -3.21
C VAL A 106 -2.15 5.59 -2.20
N VAL A 107 -2.80 4.73 -1.46
CA VAL A 107 -3.78 5.09 -0.42
C VAL A 107 -3.17 4.79 0.94
N GLY A 108 -3.10 5.79 1.80
CA GLY A 108 -2.52 5.60 3.13
C GLY A 108 -3.38 6.14 4.25
N ASN A 109 -3.49 5.36 5.32
CA ASN A 109 -4.17 5.74 6.55
C ASN A 109 -3.17 6.09 7.65
N SER A 110 -3.34 7.23 8.31
CA SER A 110 -2.50 7.67 9.43
C SER A 110 -1.01 7.68 9.04
N LEU A 111 -0.17 6.88 9.70
CA LEU A 111 1.25 6.69 9.36
C LEU A 111 1.45 6.25 7.90
N GLY A 112 0.58 5.36 7.41
CA GLY A 112 0.58 4.95 6.01
C GLY A 112 0.31 6.10 5.04
N GLY A 113 -0.45 7.10 5.48
CA GLY A 113 -0.67 8.34 4.72
C GLY A 113 0.60 9.17 4.56
N TYR A 114 1.41 9.26 5.60
CA TYR A 114 2.73 9.89 5.51
C TYR A 114 3.62 9.16 4.50
N ALA A 115 3.71 7.83 4.62
CA ALA A 115 4.52 7.02 3.71
C ALA A 115 4.01 7.13 2.25
N ALA A 116 2.70 7.13 2.04
CA ALA A 116 2.07 7.28 0.73
C ALA A 116 2.39 8.63 0.08
N LEU A 117 2.29 9.72 0.84
CA LEU A 117 2.58 11.06 0.36
C LEU A 117 4.06 11.21 -0.01
N ALA A 118 4.95 10.77 0.87
CA ALA A 118 6.39 10.83 0.65
C ALA A 118 6.82 9.96 -0.54
N ALA A 119 6.26 8.76 -0.67
CA ALA A 119 6.49 7.87 -1.81
C ALA A 119 5.97 8.46 -3.13
N GLY A 120 4.78 9.06 -3.11
CA GLY A 120 4.19 9.70 -4.28
C GLY A 120 5.08 10.79 -4.86
N ALA A 121 5.80 11.53 -4.02
CA ALA A 121 6.76 12.55 -4.46
C ALA A 121 7.97 11.96 -5.20
N GLU A 122 8.31 10.68 -4.96
CA GLU A 122 9.47 10.02 -5.60
C GLU A 122 9.10 9.14 -6.80
N LEU A 123 7.83 8.73 -6.91
CA LEU A 123 7.41 7.75 -7.92
C LEU A 123 7.35 8.31 -9.34
N ASN A 124 7.37 9.63 -9.53
CA ASN A 124 7.32 10.28 -10.83
C ASN A 124 6.18 9.74 -11.72
N GLU A 125 6.52 9.14 -12.86
CA GLU A 125 5.55 8.58 -13.82
C GLU A 125 4.76 7.39 -13.25
N LEU A 126 5.26 6.74 -12.20
CA LEU A 126 4.56 5.66 -11.51
C LEU A 126 3.56 6.17 -10.45
N ASN A 127 3.46 7.47 -10.24
CA ASN A 127 2.46 8.07 -9.38
C ASN A 127 1.20 8.40 -10.18
N ALA A 128 0.13 7.64 -9.99
CA ALA A 128 -1.18 7.95 -10.56
C ALA A 128 -2.05 8.80 -9.62
N GLY A 129 -1.65 8.94 -8.38
CA GLY A 129 -2.35 9.72 -7.36
C GLY A 129 -2.02 9.26 -5.95
N VAL A 130 -2.33 10.09 -4.98
CA VAL A 130 -2.20 9.80 -3.55
C VAL A 130 -3.51 10.12 -2.86
N ILE A 131 -4.03 9.18 -2.07
CA ILE A 131 -5.23 9.37 -1.25
C ILE A 131 -4.83 9.26 0.22
N LEU A 132 -5.12 10.31 0.97
CA LEU A 132 -4.78 10.41 2.39
C LEU A 132 -6.03 10.25 3.24
N LEU A 133 -6.01 9.26 4.12
CA LEU A 133 -7.06 8.99 5.09
C LEU A 133 -6.53 9.31 6.49
N ASN A 134 -6.92 10.45 7.03
CA ASN A 134 -6.45 10.93 8.34
C ASN A 134 -4.92 10.78 8.50
N ALA A 135 -4.17 11.22 7.49
CA ALA A 135 -2.74 11.00 7.42
C ALA A 135 -1.99 11.68 8.58
N ALA A 136 -0.97 10.97 9.10
CA ALA A 136 -0.03 11.54 10.06
C ALA A 136 1.00 12.42 9.34
N GLY A 137 1.44 13.48 10.00
CA GLY A 137 2.47 14.39 9.50
C GLY A 137 2.24 15.81 9.99
N TYR A 138 3.27 16.64 9.88
CA TYR A 138 3.12 18.07 10.00
C TYR A 138 2.53 18.59 8.69
N PHE A 139 1.23 18.69 8.65
CA PHE A 139 0.62 19.60 7.70
C PHE A 139 0.81 21.00 8.29
N LEU A 140 1.81 21.72 7.81
CA LEU A 140 1.82 23.15 7.99
C LEU A 140 0.46 23.61 7.52
N SER A 141 -0.38 24.04 8.46
CA SER A 141 -1.63 24.65 8.14
C SER A 141 -1.34 25.90 7.32
N LEU A 142 -1.35 25.76 6.02
CA LEU A 142 -1.39 26.90 5.10
C LEU A 142 -2.76 27.58 5.15
N ILE A 143 -3.59 27.19 6.11
CA ILE A 143 -4.83 27.87 6.40
C ILE A 143 -4.61 28.81 7.58
N HIS A 144 -3.71 29.73 7.43
CA HIS A 144 -3.84 31.03 8.05
C HIS A 144 -4.48 31.97 7.02
N ILE A 145 -5.71 31.72 6.81
CA ILE A 145 -6.55 32.74 6.21
C ILE A 145 -7.19 33.51 7.35
#